data_c516eb83147f5abc4018965481db3f1f
#
_entry.id   c516eb83147f5abc4018965481db3f1f
#
_cell.length_a   1.000
_cell.length_b   1.000
_cell.length_c   1.000
_cell.angle_alpha   90.00
_cell.angle_beta   90.00
_cell.angle_gamma   90.00
#
_symmetry.space_group_name_H-M   'P 1'
#
loop_
_entity.id
_entity.type
_entity.pdbx_description
1 polymer ?
#
loop_
_entity_poly.entity_id
_entity_poly.type
_entity_poly.pdbx_seq_one_letter_code
_entity_poly.pdbx_strand_id
1 'polypeptide(L)'
;TLVNPNVNWLFKSEPSWGTDGRVIDIPRGKTLGGSSSINGMVFNRGQNLDFDVWAQKGNKGWSYSDLLPYFKKYEKRHGEFDDVYRGSQGELPITDLEYRDPLCEAFIKSAIEQGIPLNKDYNGQSQEGVSYVQRTTRGRFRVSAAKAFLNPAKSRQNLQIITNAFVTKVNFKNKVAIGVEYLRGGRRGKKINLLANKEVILSSGVIKSPHILH
;
A
#
# COMPACT_ATOMS: atom_id res chain seq x y z
N THR A 1 -11.81 -10.57 -9.85
CA THR A 1 -10.48 -10.61 -9.18
C THR A 1 -10.63 -10.79 -7.67
N LEU A 2 -11.56 -10.07 -7.03
CA LEU A 2 -11.74 -10.09 -5.57
C LEU A 2 -12.24 -11.43 -5.02
N VAL A 3 -12.90 -12.25 -5.82
CA VAL A 3 -13.39 -13.60 -5.44
C VAL A 3 -12.47 -14.74 -5.89
N ASN A 4 -11.35 -14.43 -6.58
CA ASN A 4 -10.47 -15.46 -7.16
C ASN A 4 -9.39 -15.88 -6.13
N PRO A 5 -9.39 -17.13 -5.61
CA PRO A 5 -8.44 -17.60 -4.61
C PRO A 5 -6.99 -17.71 -5.10
N ASN A 6 -6.77 -17.65 -6.41
CA ASN A 6 -5.41 -17.67 -6.95
C ASN A 6 -4.68 -16.33 -6.74
N VAL A 7 -5.41 -15.22 -6.66
CA VAL A 7 -4.85 -13.87 -6.52
C VAL A 7 -5.34 -13.11 -5.28
N ASN A 8 -6.24 -13.70 -4.50
CA ASN A 8 -6.75 -13.15 -3.26
C ASN A 8 -6.63 -14.16 -2.12
N TRP A 9 -6.23 -13.72 -0.93
CA TRP A 9 -6.17 -14.54 0.28
C TRP A 9 -7.55 -14.93 0.81
N LEU A 10 -8.60 -14.20 0.45
CA LEU A 10 -9.98 -14.39 0.88
C LEU A 10 -10.14 -14.43 2.40
N PHE A 11 -9.48 -13.48 3.10
CA PHE A 11 -9.67 -13.33 4.53
C PHE A 11 -11.07 -12.87 4.85
N LYS A 12 -11.57 -13.30 6.01
CA LYS A 12 -12.85 -12.90 6.57
C LYS A 12 -12.65 -12.46 8.01
N SER A 13 -13.45 -11.51 8.46
CA SER A 13 -13.48 -11.15 9.88
C SER A 13 -14.28 -12.22 10.67
N GLU A 14 -14.02 -12.28 11.97
CA GLU A 14 -14.98 -12.91 12.87
C GLU A 14 -16.24 -12.04 12.97
N PRO A 15 -17.43 -12.66 13.17
CA PRO A 15 -18.62 -11.90 13.48
C PRO A 15 -18.45 -11.19 14.83
N SER A 16 -18.91 -9.94 14.91
CA SER A 16 -18.78 -9.14 16.13
C SER A 16 -20.02 -8.28 16.35
N TRP A 17 -20.19 -7.79 17.54
CA TRP A 17 -21.25 -6.83 17.85
C TRP A 17 -21.16 -5.58 16.98
N GLY A 18 -19.97 -5.02 16.77
CA GLY A 18 -19.74 -3.84 15.94
C GLY A 18 -20.07 -4.03 14.44
N THR A 19 -20.24 -5.27 13.99
CA THR A 19 -20.65 -5.60 12.62
C THR A 19 -22.06 -6.19 12.55
N ASP A 20 -22.83 -6.10 13.65
CA ASP A 20 -24.18 -6.69 13.76
C ASP A 20 -24.16 -8.19 13.41
N GLY A 21 -23.18 -8.92 13.94
CA GLY A 21 -23.00 -10.35 13.68
C GLY A 21 -22.53 -10.71 12.26
N ARG A 22 -22.26 -9.71 11.40
CA ARG A 22 -21.85 -9.96 10.01
C ARG A 22 -20.38 -10.33 9.90
N VAL A 23 -20.09 -11.28 9.04
CA VAL A 23 -18.76 -11.62 8.58
C VAL A 23 -18.39 -10.68 7.42
N ILE A 24 -17.31 -9.95 7.55
CA ILE A 24 -16.83 -8.99 6.54
C ILE A 24 -15.71 -9.62 5.71
N ASP A 25 -15.84 -9.58 4.39
CA ASP A 25 -14.77 -10.00 3.49
C ASP A 25 -13.64 -8.97 3.52
N ILE A 26 -12.41 -9.45 3.71
CA ILE A 26 -11.20 -8.62 3.77
C ILE A 26 -10.25 -9.02 2.64
N PRO A 27 -10.48 -8.53 1.41
CA PRO A 27 -9.64 -8.91 0.27
C PRO A 27 -8.20 -8.41 0.45
N ARG A 28 -7.24 -9.32 0.23
CA ARG A 28 -5.80 -9.02 0.22
C ARG A 28 -5.12 -9.76 -0.91
N GLY A 29 -4.28 -9.06 -1.67
CA GLY A 29 -3.61 -9.62 -2.83
C GLY A 29 -2.63 -10.73 -2.48
N LYS A 30 -2.76 -11.85 -3.22
CA LYS A 30 -1.91 -13.04 -3.13
C LYS A 30 -1.09 -13.19 -4.41
N THR A 31 -0.36 -12.15 -4.76
CA THR A 31 0.42 -12.06 -6.00
C THR A 31 1.57 -11.07 -5.81
N LEU A 32 2.53 -11.04 -6.76
CA LEU A 32 3.55 -10.00 -6.79
C LEU A 32 2.89 -8.61 -6.87
N GLY A 33 3.34 -7.70 -6.01
CA GLY A 33 2.71 -6.40 -5.80
C GLY A 33 1.61 -6.40 -4.73
N GLY A 34 1.24 -7.57 -4.19
CA GLY A 34 0.27 -7.69 -3.10
C GLY A 34 -1.06 -7.01 -3.44
N SER A 35 -1.64 -6.31 -2.48
CA SER A 35 -2.95 -5.65 -2.65
C SER A 35 -2.95 -4.51 -3.67
N SER A 36 -1.80 -3.93 -4.02
CA SER A 36 -1.72 -2.95 -5.11
C SER A 36 -2.08 -3.54 -6.49
N SER A 37 -2.02 -4.86 -6.63
CA SER A 37 -2.40 -5.58 -7.86
C SER A 37 -3.91 -5.84 -7.97
N ILE A 38 -4.69 -5.67 -6.89
CA ILE A 38 -6.13 -5.96 -6.86
C ILE A 38 -7.00 -4.83 -6.29
N ASN A 39 -6.41 -3.76 -5.73
CA ASN A 39 -7.12 -2.63 -5.12
C ASN A 39 -7.85 -1.75 -6.15
N GLY A 40 -8.59 -0.74 -5.70
CA GLY A 40 -9.26 0.26 -6.54
C GLY A 40 -8.34 1.33 -7.14
N MET A 41 -7.02 1.24 -6.94
CA MET A 41 -5.99 2.17 -7.45
C MET A 41 -6.05 3.59 -6.87
N VAL A 42 -6.94 3.89 -5.95
CA VAL A 42 -6.98 5.19 -5.29
C VAL A 42 -5.67 5.43 -4.56
N PHE A 43 -5.07 6.59 -4.80
CA PHE A 43 -3.88 7.03 -4.12
C PHE A 43 -4.22 8.11 -3.10
N ASN A 44 -3.99 7.81 -1.84
CA ASN A 44 -4.20 8.72 -0.73
C ASN A 44 -3.08 8.52 0.30
N ARG A 45 -2.51 9.63 0.79
CA ARG A 45 -1.58 9.65 1.92
C ARG A 45 -2.35 9.82 3.22
N GLY A 46 -1.75 9.45 4.35
CA GLY A 46 -2.23 9.88 5.66
C GLY A 46 -2.09 11.39 5.84
N GLN A 47 -2.86 11.96 6.76
CA GLN A 47 -2.75 13.37 7.14
C GLN A 47 -1.45 13.61 7.93
N ASN A 48 -1.00 14.85 7.95
CA ASN A 48 0.18 15.26 8.71
C ASN A 48 0.08 14.80 10.17
N LEU A 49 -1.09 15.01 10.77
CA LEU A 49 -1.36 14.67 12.17
C LEU A 49 -1.26 13.16 12.45
N ASP A 50 -1.60 12.29 11.50
CA ASP A 50 -1.47 10.83 11.68
C ASP A 50 -0.02 10.44 12.00
N PHE A 51 0.93 11.03 11.28
CA PHE A 51 2.36 10.75 11.46
C PHE A 51 2.95 11.50 12.65
N ASP A 52 2.53 12.74 12.87
CA ASP A 52 3.00 13.55 14.01
C ASP A 52 2.58 12.92 15.34
N VAL A 53 1.38 12.32 15.42
CA VAL A 53 0.95 11.52 16.58
C VAL A 53 1.85 10.29 16.77
N TRP A 54 2.31 9.65 15.69
CA TRP A 54 3.26 8.54 15.84
C TRP A 54 4.59 9.02 16.42
N ALA A 55 5.12 10.14 15.95
CA ALA A 55 6.35 10.73 16.48
C ALA A 55 6.19 11.10 17.97
N GLN A 56 5.07 11.72 18.35
CA GLN A 56 4.75 12.09 19.73
C GLN A 56 4.66 10.87 20.67
N LYS A 57 4.23 9.71 20.16
CA LYS A 57 4.23 8.43 20.89
C LYS A 57 5.61 7.78 21.02
N GLY A 58 6.69 8.51 20.67
CA GLY A 58 8.08 8.08 20.83
C GLY A 58 8.71 7.46 19.58
N ASN A 59 8.02 7.41 18.46
CA ASN A 59 8.59 6.91 17.20
C ASN A 59 9.37 8.02 16.49
N LYS A 60 10.59 8.27 16.92
CA LYS A 60 11.49 9.27 16.33
C LYS A 60 11.73 8.99 14.85
N GLY A 61 11.70 10.04 14.01
CA GLY A 61 11.88 9.90 12.57
C GLY A 61 10.59 9.53 11.81
N TRP A 62 9.43 9.55 12.50
CA TRP A 62 8.12 9.24 11.92
C TRP A 62 7.16 10.42 11.90
N SER A 63 7.63 11.65 12.12
CA SER A 63 6.82 12.85 11.89
C SER A 63 6.52 13.02 10.40
N TYR A 64 5.49 13.79 10.08
CA TYR A 64 5.18 14.08 8.68
C TYR A 64 6.36 14.72 7.94
N SER A 65 7.07 15.65 8.58
CA SER A 65 8.26 16.29 8.01
C SER A 65 9.39 15.29 7.74
N ASP A 66 9.58 14.28 8.60
CA ASP A 66 10.55 13.21 8.39
C ASP A 66 10.17 12.32 7.21
N LEU A 67 8.87 12.06 7.02
CA LEU A 67 8.37 11.12 6.02
C LEU A 67 8.12 11.76 4.65
N LEU A 68 7.86 13.06 4.56
CA LEU A 68 7.57 13.76 3.32
C LEU A 68 8.63 13.56 2.22
N PRO A 69 9.94 13.59 2.51
CA PRO A 69 10.97 13.29 1.51
C PRO A 69 10.82 11.88 0.90
N TYR A 70 10.42 10.89 1.71
CA TYR A 70 10.19 9.53 1.24
C TYR A 70 8.92 9.42 0.40
N PHE A 71 7.84 10.14 0.75
CA PHE A 71 6.64 10.21 -0.07
C PHE A 71 6.94 10.80 -1.44
N LYS A 72 7.70 11.89 -1.50
CA LYS A 72 8.15 12.52 -2.74
C LYS A 72 9.06 11.60 -3.56
N LYS A 73 9.94 10.84 -2.90
CA LYS A 73 10.94 9.97 -3.54
C LYS A 73 10.32 8.85 -4.37
N TYR A 74 9.24 8.20 -3.89
CA TYR A 74 8.66 7.08 -4.63
C TYR A 74 7.60 7.51 -5.65
N GLU A 75 7.09 8.72 -5.55
CA GLU A 75 5.98 9.23 -6.34
C GLU A 75 6.43 9.87 -7.64
N LYS A 76 5.67 9.62 -8.71
CA LYS A 76 5.75 10.32 -9.98
C LYS A 76 4.40 10.96 -10.27
N ARG A 77 4.17 12.12 -9.67
CA ARG A 77 2.94 12.90 -9.91
C ARG A 77 2.94 13.45 -11.32
N HIS A 78 1.85 13.25 -12.04
CA HIS A 78 1.56 13.82 -13.36
C HIS A 78 0.50 14.92 -13.23
N GLY A 79 0.56 15.92 -14.13
CA GLY A 79 -0.31 17.08 -14.10
C GLY A 79 0.24 18.21 -13.24
N GLU A 80 -0.63 19.11 -12.84
CA GLU A 80 -0.31 20.27 -11.99
C GLU A 80 -0.19 19.83 -10.53
N PHE A 81 0.84 20.27 -9.81
CA PHE A 81 1.07 19.96 -8.39
C PHE A 81 2.03 20.94 -7.73
N ASP A 82 1.97 21.05 -6.41
CA ASP A 82 2.92 21.78 -5.59
C ASP A 82 4.12 20.88 -5.22
N ASP A 83 5.30 21.24 -5.68
CA ASP A 83 6.52 20.47 -5.48
C ASP A 83 7.04 20.48 -4.03
N VAL A 84 6.51 21.35 -3.17
CA VAL A 84 6.73 21.28 -1.72
C VAL A 84 6.22 19.94 -1.17
N TYR A 85 5.05 19.48 -1.60
CA TYR A 85 4.38 18.30 -1.07
C TYR A 85 4.48 17.07 -1.97
N ARG A 86 4.66 17.25 -3.28
CA ARG A 86 4.57 16.19 -4.28
C ARG A 86 5.91 15.92 -4.95
N GLY A 87 6.10 14.65 -5.38
CA GLY A 87 7.27 14.22 -6.14
C GLY A 87 6.94 13.88 -7.59
N SER A 88 7.88 14.12 -8.50
CA SER A 88 7.72 13.86 -9.94
C SER A 88 8.74 12.87 -10.52
N GLN A 89 9.73 12.45 -9.72
CA GLN A 89 10.86 11.65 -10.20
C GLN A 89 10.84 10.19 -9.75
N GLY A 90 9.84 9.78 -8.96
CA GLY A 90 9.75 8.41 -8.46
C GLY A 90 9.20 7.42 -9.50
N GLU A 91 9.04 6.18 -9.06
CA GLU A 91 8.65 5.07 -9.93
C GLU A 91 7.13 4.85 -10.00
N LEU A 92 6.38 5.31 -9.00
CA LEU A 92 4.94 5.12 -8.91
C LEU A 92 4.20 6.29 -9.56
N PRO A 93 3.60 6.12 -10.73
CA PRO A 93 2.83 7.18 -11.37
C PRO A 93 1.54 7.45 -10.61
N ILE A 94 1.28 8.73 -10.38
CA ILE A 94 0.04 9.24 -9.79
C ILE A 94 -0.60 10.17 -10.79
N THR A 95 -1.80 9.83 -11.24
CA THR A 95 -2.53 10.53 -12.30
C THR A 95 -3.92 10.95 -11.83
N ASP A 96 -4.43 12.01 -12.41
CA ASP A 96 -5.83 12.39 -12.25
C ASP A 96 -6.74 11.49 -13.09
N LEU A 97 -8.02 11.46 -12.76
CA LEU A 97 -9.03 10.82 -13.57
C LEU A 97 -9.38 11.75 -14.75
N GLU A 98 -9.11 11.31 -15.98
CA GLU A 98 -9.40 12.09 -17.19
C GLU A 98 -10.91 12.16 -17.48
N TYR A 99 -11.62 11.04 -17.27
CA TYR A 99 -13.07 10.98 -17.49
C TYR A 99 -13.81 11.71 -16.36
N ARG A 100 -14.72 12.59 -16.77
CA ARG A 100 -15.59 13.36 -15.87
C ARG A 100 -17.02 12.85 -16.03
N ASP A 101 -17.52 12.14 -15.04
CA ASP A 101 -18.88 11.64 -15.01
C ASP A 101 -19.84 12.79 -14.65
N PRO A 102 -20.95 13.03 -15.40
CA PRO A 102 -21.88 14.12 -15.11
C PRO A 102 -22.50 14.05 -13.70
N LEU A 103 -22.73 12.85 -13.16
CA LEU A 103 -23.26 12.70 -11.79
C LEU A 103 -22.18 13.04 -10.74
N CYS A 104 -20.93 12.68 -10.99
CA CYS A 104 -19.82 13.08 -10.12
C CYS A 104 -19.59 14.60 -10.15
N GLU A 105 -19.70 15.23 -11.33
CA GLU A 105 -19.63 16.69 -11.44
C GLU A 105 -20.76 17.37 -10.67
N ALA A 106 -22.00 16.87 -10.79
CA ALA A 106 -23.15 17.37 -10.05
C ALA A 106 -22.95 17.21 -8.52
N PHE A 107 -22.42 16.06 -8.07
CA PHE A 107 -22.10 15.83 -6.66
C PHE A 107 -21.05 16.81 -6.15
N ILE A 108 -19.94 16.99 -6.88
CA ILE A 108 -18.88 17.93 -6.51
C ILE A 108 -19.43 19.36 -6.42
N LYS A 109 -20.22 19.77 -7.42
CA LYS A 109 -20.85 21.07 -7.44
C LYS A 109 -21.77 21.29 -6.23
N SER A 110 -22.61 20.30 -5.92
CA SER A 110 -23.50 20.36 -4.75
C SER A 110 -22.71 20.46 -3.42
N ALA A 111 -21.59 19.73 -3.30
CA ALA A 111 -20.73 19.82 -2.13
C ALA A 111 -20.13 21.23 -1.96
N ILE A 112 -19.70 21.85 -3.07
CA ILE A 112 -19.17 23.23 -3.06
C ILE A 112 -20.27 24.23 -2.66
N GLU A 113 -21.48 24.06 -3.17
CA GLU A 113 -22.64 24.91 -2.80
C GLU A 113 -22.98 24.80 -1.31
N GLN A 114 -22.67 23.69 -0.65
CA GLN A 114 -22.81 23.48 0.79
C GLN A 114 -21.59 23.98 1.60
N GLY A 115 -20.64 24.66 0.97
CA GLY A 115 -19.45 25.22 1.65
C GLY A 115 -18.25 24.29 1.76
N ILE A 116 -18.28 23.08 1.18
CA ILE A 116 -17.13 22.20 1.16
C ILE A 116 -16.15 22.68 0.06
N PRO A 117 -14.88 22.97 0.39
CA PRO A 117 -13.95 23.52 -0.58
C PRO A 117 -13.60 22.50 -1.69
N LEU A 118 -13.46 22.99 -2.91
CA LEU A 118 -12.85 22.19 -3.97
C LEU A 118 -11.36 22.01 -3.67
N ASN A 119 -10.93 20.77 -3.49
CA ASN A 119 -9.53 20.43 -3.26
C ASN A 119 -8.95 19.71 -4.47
N LYS A 120 -8.17 20.38 -5.30
CA LYS A 120 -7.56 19.80 -6.50
C LYS A 120 -6.46 18.79 -6.19
N ASP A 121 -5.84 18.87 -5.01
CA ASP A 121 -4.78 17.96 -4.58
C ASP A 121 -4.84 17.66 -3.07
N TYR A 122 -5.66 16.67 -2.71
CA TYR A 122 -5.85 16.22 -1.32
C TYR A 122 -4.62 15.49 -0.74
N ASN A 123 -3.55 15.30 -1.52
CA ASN A 123 -2.25 14.82 -1.06
C ASN A 123 -1.21 15.96 -0.97
N GLY A 124 -1.66 17.20 -1.15
CA GLY A 124 -0.85 18.43 -1.02
C GLY A 124 -0.88 18.99 0.41
N GLN A 125 -0.99 20.32 0.51
CA GLN A 125 -0.97 21.04 1.78
C GLN A 125 -2.14 20.68 2.71
N SER A 126 -3.35 20.54 2.15
CA SER A 126 -4.57 20.21 2.88
C SER A 126 -5.24 18.99 2.27
N GLN A 127 -5.80 18.14 3.12
CA GLN A 127 -6.57 16.97 2.68
C GLN A 127 -8.08 17.23 2.66
N GLU A 128 -8.53 18.30 3.32
CA GLU A 128 -9.94 18.66 3.41
C GLU A 128 -10.50 19.17 2.09
N GLY A 129 -11.73 18.73 1.75
CA GLY A 129 -12.43 19.17 0.56
C GLY A 129 -13.05 18.05 -0.26
N VAL A 130 -13.57 18.40 -1.42
CA VAL A 130 -14.17 17.49 -2.41
C VAL A 130 -13.38 17.53 -3.72
N SER A 131 -13.12 16.33 -4.29
CA SER A 131 -12.47 16.22 -5.61
C SER A 131 -12.63 14.81 -6.20
N TYR A 132 -12.16 14.66 -7.45
CA TYR A 132 -11.90 13.33 -7.99
C TYR A 132 -10.68 12.68 -7.34
N VAL A 133 -10.71 11.35 -7.23
CA VAL A 133 -9.59 10.57 -6.69
C VAL A 133 -8.41 10.53 -7.65
N GLN A 134 -7.22 10.63 -7.11
CA GLN A 134 -5.97 10.36 -7.83
C GLN A 134 -5.73 8.85 -7.90
N ARG A 135 -5.06 8.40 -8.96
CA ARG A 135 -4.90 6.97 -9.26
C ARG A 135 -3.46 6.57 -9.53
N THR A 136 -3.14 5.34 -9.17
CA THR A 136 -1.87 4.67 -9.52
C THR A 136 -2.00 4.02 -10.89
N THR A 137 -2.04 4.83 -11.96
CA THR A 137 -2.19 4.36 -13.34
C THR A 137 -1.15 4.94 -14.29
N ARG A 138 -0.92 4.25 -15.41
CA ARG A 138 -0.20 4.76 -16.58
C ARG A 138 -1.08 4.52 -17.79
N GLY A 139 -1.66 5.60 -18.32
CA GLY A 139 -2.76 5.52 -19.27
C GLY A 139 -3.92 4.69 -18.69
N ARG A 140 -4.39 3.69 -19.42
CA ARG A 140 -5.50 2.81 -19.00
C ARG A 140 -5.09 1.67 -18.06
N PHE A 141 -3.81 1.55 -17.73
CA PHE A 141 -3.31 0.38 -17.01
C PHE A 141 -2.96 0.69 -15.56
N ARG A 142 -3.34 -0.21 -14.65
CA ARG A 142 -2.90 -0.25 -13.28
C ARG A 142 -1.37 -0.30 -13.21
N VAL A 143 -0.78 0.48 -12.31
CA VAL A 143 0.61 0.32 -11.89
C VAL A 143 0.63 -0.16 -10.45
N SER A 144 0.87 -1.45 -10.27
CA SER A 144 1.07 -2.05 -8.95
C SER A 144 2.50 -1.81 -8.46
N ALA A 145 2.75 -2.05 -7.16
CA ALA A 145 4.09 -2.00 -6.60
C ALA A 145 5.08 -2.92 -7.34
N ALA A 146 4.63 -4.07 -7.84
CA ALA A 146 5.47 -4.93 -8.67
C ALA A 146 5.85 -4.26 -9.99
N LYS A 147 4.91 -3.57 -10.64
CA LYS A 147 5.21 -2.85 -11.89
C LYS A 147 6.10 -1.62 -11.67
N ALA A 148 5.85 -0.88 -10.59
CA ALA A 148 6.60 0.33 -10.29
C ALA A 148 8.04 0.02 -9.81
N PHE A 149 8.20 -0.91 -8.87
CA PHE A 149 9.46 -1.08 -8.15
C PHE A 149 10.17 -2.40 -8.47
N LEU A 150 9.43 -3.52 -8.59
CA LEU A 150 10.05 -4.83 -8.77
C LEU A 150 10.51 -5.06 -10.21
N ASN A 151 9.67 -4.71 -11.19
CA ASN A 151 10.01 -4.95 -12.60
C ASN A 151 11.28 -4.23 -13.06
N PRO A 152 11.53 -2.94 -12.70
CA PRO A 152 12.78 -2.28 -13.02
C PRO A 152 14.01 -2.91 -12.36
N ALA A 153 13.83 -3.58 -11.22
CA ALA A 153 14.91 -4.18 -10.46
C ALA A 153 15.19 -5.65 -10.79
N LYS A 154 14.37 -6.32 -11.60
CA LYS A 154 14.45 -7.78 -11.86
C LYS A 154 15.77 -8.25 -12.43
N SER A 155 16.43 -7.41 -13.20
CA SER A 155 17.73 -7.74 -13.84
C SER A 155 18.92 -7.60 -12.88
N ARG A 156 18.72 -7.11 -11.66
CA ARG A 156 19.82 -6.94 -10.70
C ARG A 156 20.31 -8.30 -10.23
N GLN A 157 21.61 -8.55 -10.34
CA GLN A 157 22.23 -9.83 -9.94
C GLN A 157 22.10 -10.13 -8.43
N ASN A 158 21.98 -9.08 -7.61
CA ASN A 158 21.81 -9.19 -6.16
C ASN A 158 20.34 -9.31 -5.71
N LEU A 159 19.38 -9.45 -6.65
CA LEU A 159 17.97 -9.63 -6.35
C LEU A 159 17.51 -11.03 -6.72
N GLN A 160 17.06 -11.80 -5.73
CA GLN A 160 16.39 -13.07 -5.93
C GLN A 160 14.91 -12.98 -5.52
N ILE A 161 14.01 -13.38 -6.41
CA ILE A 161 12.57 -13.40 -6.17
C ILE A 161 12.11 -14.85 -6.08
N ILE A 162 11.60 -15.24 -4.92
CA ILE A 162 11.07 -16.58 -4.69
C ILE A 162 9.56 -16.48 -4.55
N THR A 163 8.84 -17.00 -5.54
CA THR A 163 7.37 -17.11 -5.52
C THR A 163 6.93 -18.48 -5.00
N ASN A 164 5.61 -18.65 -4.73
CA ASN A 164 5.06 -19.87 -4.12
C ASN A 164 5.80 -20.26 -2.82
N ALA A 165 6.26 -19.24 -2.08
CA ALA A 165 6.95 -19.36 -0.81
C ALA A 165 6.01 -18.86 0.31
N PHE A 166 5.47 -19.76 1.11
CA PHE A 166 4.61 -19.42 2.23
C PHE A 166 5.47 -19.31 3.49
N VAL A 167 5.77 -18.07 3.91
CA VAL A 167 6.56 -17.81 5.12
C VAL A 167 5.73 -18.18 6.35
N THR A 168 6.30 -19.01 7.21
CA THR A 168 5.66 -19.52 8.42
C THR A 168 6.11 -18.79 9.68
N LYS A 169 7.38 -18.38 9.73
CA LYS A 169 7.93 -17.64 10.87
C LYS A 169 9.24 -16.92 10.54
N VAL A 170 9.59 -15.95 11.37
CA VAL A 170 10.94 -15.39 11.47
C VAL A 170 11.74 -16.22 12.49
N ASN A 171 12.95 -16.62 12.14
CA ASN A 171 13.85 -17.35 13.02
C ASN A 171 14.67 -16.36 13.85
N PHE A 172 14.69 -16.55 15.16
CA PHE A 172 15.45 -15.73 16.10
C PHE A 172 16.54 -16.53 16.81
N LYS A 173 17.67 -15.88 17.08
CA LYS A 173 18.71 -16.34 17.99
C LYS A 173 19.09 -15.18 18.90
N ASN A 174 18.95 -15.35 20.20
CA ASN A 174 19.27 -14.31 21.19
C ASN A 174 18.59 -12.95 20.88
N LYS A 175 17.29 -12.97 20.54
CA LYS A 175 16.48 -11.79 20.14
C LYS A 175 16.88 -11.11 18.81
N VAL A 176 17.82 -11.68 18.06
CA VAL A 176 18.23 -11.21 16.74
C VAL A 176 17.52 -12.04 15.67
N ALA A 177 16.89 -11.39 14.70
CA ALA A 177 16.30 -12.07 13.54
C ALA A 177 17.42 -12.57 12.62
N ILE A 178 17.53 -13.89 12.46
CA ILE A 178 18.61 -14.56 11.72
C ILE A 178 18.15 -15.15 10.40
N GLY A 179 16.88 -15.06 10.06
CA GLY A 179 16.33 -15.62 8.84
C GLY A 179 14.84 -15.91 8.91
N VAL A 180 14.35 -16.67 7.94
CA VAL A 180 12.95 -17.06 7.85
C VAL A 180 12.81 -18.54 7.56
N GLU A 181 11.71 -19.13 8.04
CA GLU A 181 11.23 -20.44 7.59
C GLU A 181 10.09 -20.24 6.60
N TYR A 182 10.11 -20.95 5.50
CA TYR A 182 8.99 -20.94 4.54
C TYR A 182 8.73 -22.30 3.92
N LEU A 183 7.52 -22.50 3.43
CA LEU A 183 7.11 -23.69 2.69
C LEU A 183 7.19 -23.38 1.18
N ARG A 184 8.06 -24.07 0.46
CA ARG A 184 8.20 -23.96 -1.00
C ARG A 184 7.13 -24.81 -1.68
N GLY A 185 6.32 -24.20 -2.54
CA GLY A 185 5.16 -24.86 -3.14
C GLY A 185 3.84 -24.57 -2.41
N GLY A 186 3.82 -23.56 -1.54
CA GLY A 186 2.64 -23.13 -0.78
C GLY A 186 2.50 -23.85 0.56
N ARG A 187 1.29 -23.83 1.16
CA ARG A 187 1.04 -24.28 2.54
C ARG A 187 1.33 -25.77 2.82
N ARG A 188 1.39 -26.61 1.78
CA ARG A 188 1.70 -28.04 1.88
C ARG A 188 3.07 -28.39 1.33
N GLY A 189 3.88 -27.36 1.03
CA GLY A 189 5.17 -27.50 0.39
C GLY A 189 6.29 -27.94 1.33
N LYS A 190 7.49 -28.14 0.76
CA LYS A 190 8.69 -28.50 1.53
C LYS A 190 9.15 -27.33 2.39
N LYS A 191 9.44 -27.62 3.67
CA LYS A 191 10.00 -26.65 4.62
C LYS A 191 11.45 -26.31 4.24
N ILE A 192 11.75 -25.01 4.19
CA ILE A 192 13.07 -24.46 3.91
C ILE A 192 13.38 -23.38 4.96
N ASN A 193 14.60 -23.38 5.46
CA ASN A 193 15.14 -22.29 6.27
C ASN A 193 16.10 -21.48 5.42
N LEU A 194 15.89 -20.16 5.38
CA LEU A 194 16.74 -19.20 4.70
C LEU A 194 17.36 -18.27 5.74
N LEU A 195 18.69 -18.20 5.77
CA LEU A 195 19.42 -17.32 6.67
C LEU A 195 19.52 -15.90 6.09
N ALA A 196 19.50 -14.91 6.96
CA ALA A 196 19.73 -13.52 6.62
C ALA A 196 21.12 -13.09 7.13
N ASN A 197 21.92 -12.49 6.26
CA ASN A 197 23.26 -12.00 6.61
C ASN A 197 23.23 -10.64 7.32
N LYS A 198 22.18 -9.84 7.12
CA LYS A 198 22.05 -8.50 7.70
C LYS A 198 20.78 -8.37 8.51
N GLU A 199 19.62 -8.50 7.86
CA GLU A 199 18.32 -8.27 8.49
C GLU A 199 17.20 -9.03 7.79
N VAL A 200 16.04 -9.12 8.45
CA VAL A 200 14.78 -9.62 7.90
C VAL A 200 13.80 -8.45 7.83
N ILE A 201 13.36 -8.11 6.64
CA ILE A 201 12.36 -7.06 6.41
C ILE A 201 10.98 -7.71 6.31
N LEU A 202 10.09 -7.41 7.25
CA LEU A 202 8.73 -7.94 7.30
C LEU A 202 7.75 -6.98 6.62
N SER A 203 7.33 -7.30 5.39
CA SER A 203 6.41 -6.51 4.57
C SER A 203 5.23 -7.32 4.06
N SER A 204 4.71 -8.24 4.89
CA SER A 204 3.64 -9.18 4.50
C SER A 204 2.23 -8.58 4.56
N GLY A 205 2.12 -7.28 4.79
CA GLY A 205 0.86 -6.53 4.88
C GLY A 205 0.23 -6.58 6.28
N VAL A 206 -0.84 -5.80 6.44
CA VAL A 206 -1.50 -5.53 7.73
C VAL A 206 -1.99 -6.78 8.46
N ILE A 207 -2.34 -7.85 7.73
CA ILE A 207 -2.82 -9.11 8.34
C ILE A 207 -1.67 -10.10 8.53
N LYS A 208 -0.82 -10.27 7.52
CA LYS A 208 0.18 -11.33 7.55
C LYS A 208 1.44 -10.98 8.34
N SER A 209 1.82 -9.69 8.43
CA SER A 209 2.98 -9.30 9.24
C SER A 209 2.77 -9.62 10.73
N PRO A 210 1.68 -9.17 11.39
CA PRO A 210 1.41 -9.61 12.77
C PRO A 210 1.20 -11.12 12.88
N HIS A 211 0.56 -11.76 11.91
CA HIS A 211 0.35 -13.22 11.93
C HIS A 211 1.67 -14.03 11.90
N ILE A 212 2.71 -13.53 11.25
CA ILE A 212 4.03 -14.19 11.21
C ILE A 212 4.78 -14.01 12.54
N LEU A 213 4.50 -12.92 13.26
CA LEU A 213 5.14 -12.60 14.54
C LEU A 213 4.42 -13.24 15.75
N HIS A 214 3.16 -13.65 15.59
CA HIS A 214 2.35 -14.32 16.60
C HIS A 214 2.70 -15.81 16.67
#